data_41f2e3a9c03f90484a68b0900a456d06
#
_entry.id   41f2e3a9c03f90484a68b0900a456d06
#
_cell.length_a   1.000
_cell.length_b   1.000
_cell.length_c   1.000
_cell.angle_alpha   90.00
_cell.angle_beta   90.00
_cell.angle_gamma   90.00
#
_symmetry.space_group_name_H-M   'P 1'
#
loop_
_entity.id
_entity.type
_entity.pdbx_description
1 polymer ?
#
loop_
_entity_poly.entity_id
_entity_poly.type
_entity_poly.pdbx_seq_one_letter_code
_entity_poly.pdbx_strand_id
1 'polypeptide(L)'
;MKKIFNKIIYAVNKRIFFKLVIDKLYPYYKGLVSIFLLKENKVKIITPKKNIVEKGDLDLAKRIFESYKAMKSHQKNVHKLYKPSSMWQNYIDKDFAFMKKSLEENNIDDFLFFLQNFGNWNSYLGIENQLLIKKYAKNPLLKKFLSNEIFYGQKKVWDYFNQKKYTLADLNMPRFGNQNGALVENNFVVFGSFTNFTYADIIKKYLKTNDHNIIGDLGGGYGKLAYYVLKDLKKYTFIDFDIPETLVLASYYLSKCFPEKKIFLYGETEFKNDLLKNYDLIFLPNWEIENIEKNTFNIFMNKNSLGEMEPDPAHNYLKQIHKTSKYFFSMNHEFFRNKFDNGNLSLINSEYNTNQQFKELIRYPDISHLLYENNKINLDQDIFFYIYEKN
;
A
#
# COMPACT_ATOMS: atom_id res chain seq x y z
N MET A 1 -35.20 -27.87 24.43
CA MET A 1 -34.34 -27.53 25.57
C MET A 1 -33.17 -28.51 25.76
N LYS A 2 -33.37 -29.83 25.89
CA LYS A 2 -32.31 -30.82 26.10
C LYS A 2 -31.18 -30.80 25.01
N LYS A 3 -31.53 -30.61 23.72
CA LYS A 3 -30.55 -30.50 22.61
C LYS A 3 -29.70 -29.23 22.69
N ILE A 4 -30.26 -28.11 23.14
CA ILE A 4 -29.53 -26.84 23.31
C ILE A 4 -28.61 -26.94 24.53
N PHE A 5 -29.09 -27.52 25.61
CA PHE A 5 -28.31 -27.75 26.82
C PHE A 5 -27.12 -28.66 26.58
N ASN A 6 -27.28 -29.75 25.82
CA ASN A 6 -26.22 -30.64 25.46
C ASN A 6 -25.18 -29.99 24.50
N LYS A 7 -25.60 -29.07 23.62
CA LYS A 7 -24.65 -28.27 22.80
C LYS A 7 -23.84 -27.29 23.65
N ILE A 8 -24.48 -26.67 24.65
CA ILE A 8 -23.81 -25.75 25.58
C ILE A 8 -22.80 -26.53 26.45
N ILE A 9 -23.20 -27.67 27.01
CA ILE A 9 -22.31 -28.55 27.80
C ILE A 9 -21.13 -29.04 26.92
N TYR A 10 -21.39 -29.43 25.67
CA TYR A 10 -20.34 -29.86 24.74
C TYR A 10 -19.37 -28.73 24.40
N ALA A 11 -19.88 -27.50 24.21
CA ALA A 11 -19.06 -26.30 23.95
C ALA A 11 -18.22 -25.90 25.17
N VAL A 12 -18.80 -26.03 26.40
CA VAL A 12 -18.10 -25.77 27.67
C VAL A 12 -17.02 -26.84 27.93
N ASN A 13 -17.36 -28.12 27.75
CA ASN A 13 -16.40 -29.21 27.93
C ASN A 13 -15.22 -29.21 26.92
N LYS A 14 -15.40 -28.63 25.73
CA LYS A 14 -14.32 -28.51 24.72
C LYS A 14 -13.55 -27.20 24.80
N ARG A 15 -13.68 -26.38 25.83
CA ARG A 15 -13.06 -25.05 25.94
C ARG A 15 -13.43 -24.09 24.79
N ILE A 16 -14.36 -24.46 23.92
CA ILE A 16 -14.77 -23.66 22.75
C ILE A 16 -15.50 -22.39 23.20
N PHE A 17 -16.33 -22.50 24.24
CA PHE A 17 -17.04 -21.34 24.79
C PHE A 17 -16.06 -20.31 25.38
N PHE A 18 -15.09 -20.76 26.19
CA PHE A 18 -14.05 -19.90 26.73
C PHE A 18 -13.19 -19.28 25.63
N LYS A 19 -12.85 -20.03 24.60
CA LYS A 19 -12.11 -19.53 23.45
C LYS A 19 -12.92 -18.45 22.72
N LEU A 20 -14.20 -18.68 22.44
CA LEU A 20 -15.09 -17.69 21.78
C LEU A 20 -15.29 -16.42 22.63
N VAL A 21 -15.38 -16.54 23.96
CA VAL A 21 -15.46 -15.38 24.86
C VAL A 21 -14.14 -14.66 24.95
N ILE A 22 -13.04 -15.38 25.05
CA ILE A 22 -11.69 -14.82 25.05
C ILE A 22 -11.41 -14.14 23.69
N ASP A 23 -11.70 -14.79 22.58
CA ASP A 23 -11.49 -14.21 21.23
C ASP A 23 -12.33 -12.94 21.00
N LYS A 24 -13.52 -12.85 21.63
CA LYS A 24 -14.36 -11.63 21.60
C LYS A 24 -13.88 -10.54 22.55
N LEU A 25 -13.38 -10.87 23.74
CA LEU A 25 -12.97 -9.89 24.75
C LEU A 25 -11.51 -9.52 24.64
N TYR A 26 -10.67 -10.38 24.07
CA TYR A 26 -9.24 -10.19 23.93
C TYR A 26 -8.85 -8.92 23.12
N PRO A 27 -9.53 -8.54 22.02
CA PRO A 27 -9.27 -7.26 21.36
C PRO A 27 -9.51 -6.05 22.25
N TYR A 28 -10.54 -6.10 23.12
CA TYR A 28 -10.81 -5.02 24.07
C TYR A 28 -9.76 -4.95 25.16
N TYR A 29 -9.36 -6.10 25.71
CA TYR A 29 -8.28 -6.17 26.70
C TYR A 29 -6.96 -5.65 26.12
N LYS A 30 -6.56 -6.12 24.93
CA LYS A 30 -5.37 -5.62 24.26
C LYS A 30 -5.46 -4.12 23.93
N GLY A 31 -6.62 -3.67 23.49
CA GLY A 31 -6.87 -2.26 23.23
C GLY A 31 -6.70 -1.40 24.46
N LEU A 32 -7.21 -1.83 25.62
CA LEU A 32 -7.04 -1.15 26.90
C LEU A 32 -5.55 -1.11 27.32
N VAL A 33 -4.87 -2.25 27.26
CA VAL A 33 -3.45 -2.34 27.59
C VAL A 33 -2.64 -1.44 26.65
N SER A 34 -2.94 -1.42 25.35
CA SER A 34 -2.25 -0.58 24.38
C SER A 34 -2.44 0.92 24.64
N ILE A 35 -3.58 1.35 25.18
CA ILE A 35 -3.79 2.77 25.55
C ILE A 35 -2.77 3.21 26.61
N PHE A 36 -2.58 2.40 27.65
CA PHE A 36 -1.58 2.72 28.68
C PHE A 36 -0.17 2.74 28.09
N LEU A 37 0.20 1.74 27.33
CA LEU A 37 1.52 1.64 26.70
C LEU A 37 1.77 2.75 25.68
N LEU A 38 0.75 3.15 24.90
CA LEU A 38 0.86 4.27 23.97
C LEU A 38 0.97 5.62 24.68
N LYS A 39 0.32 5.77 25.84
CA LYS A 39 0.46 6.98 26.67
C LYS A 39 1.88 7.12 27.22
N GLU A 40 2.45 6.04 27.70
CA GLU A 40 3.86 5.99 28.14
C GLU A 40 4.82 6.30 26.99
N ASN A 41 4.54 5.82 25.78
CA ASN A 41 5.34 6.08 24.57
C ASN A 41 4.95 7.39 23.85
N LYS A 42 4.19 8.28 24.47
CA LYS A 42 3.78 9.59 23.92
C LYS A 42 3.13 9.50 22.53
N VAL A 43 2.28 8.50 22.32
CA VAL A 43 1.54 8.32 21.04
C VAL A 43 0.19 9.02 21.13
N LYS A 44 -0.10 9.90 20.16
CA LYS A 44 -1.38 10.59 20.01
C LYS A 44 -2.02 10.24 18.67
N ILE A 45 -3.16 9.59 18.68
CA ILE A 45 -3.92 9.29 17.46
C ILE A 45 -4.44 10.58 16.83
N ILE A 46 -4.21 10.72 15.53
CA ILE A 46 -4.62 11.85 14.72
C ILE A 46 -5.68 11.37 13.74
N THR A 47 -6.84 12.00 13.78
CA THR A 47 -7.91 11.84 12.78
C THR A 47 -7.88 12.98 11.78
N PRO A 48 -8.54 12.89 10.62
CA PRO A 48 -8.70 14.01 9.71
C PRO A 48 -9.25 15.24 10.47
N LYS A 49 -8.63 16.38 10.21
CA LYS A 49 -9.10 17.68 10.72
C LYS A 49 -10.29 18.14 9.87
N LYS A 50 -10.83 19.34 10.21
CA LYS A 50 -11.70 20.07 9.27
C LYS A 50 -11.03 20.09 7.89
N ASN A 51 -11.86 20.07 6.85
CA ASN A 51 -11.38 20.05 5.47
C ASN A 51 -10.29 21.09 5.23
N ILE A 52 -9.24 20.67 4.57
CA ILE A 52 -8.13 21.54 4.15
C ILE A 52 -8.53 22.11 2.79
N VAL A 53 -8.34 23.42 2.61
CA VAL A 53 -8.50 24.10 1.33
C VAL A 53 -7.32 25.05 1.18
N GLU A 54 -6.34 24.67 0.38
CA GLU A 54 -5.14 25.46 0.08
C GLU A 54 -5.05 25.75 -1.41
N LYS A 55 -5.06 27.03 -1.80
CA LYS A 55 -5.00 27.44 -3.21
C LYS A 55 -3.65 27.16 -3.87
N GLY A 56 -2.58 27.00 -3.09
CA GLY A 56 -1.22 26.74 -3.60
C GLY A 56 -1.05 25.45 -4.39
N ASP A 57 -2.00 24.51 -4.27
CA ASP A 57 -1.93 23.21 -4.97
C ASP A 57 -2.68 23.21 -6.31
N LEU A 58 -3.31 24.32 -6.71
CA LEU A 58 -4.21 24.35 -7.87
C LEU A 58 -3.52 23.96 -9.19
N ASP A 59 -2.29 24.42 -9.41
CA ASP A 59 -1.57 24.12 -10.65
C ASP A 59 -1.18 22.64 -10.73
N LEU A 60 -0.73 22.06 -9.63
CA LEU A 60 -0.48 20.62 -9.55
C LEU A 60 -1.78 19.83 -9.75
N ALA A 61 -2.87 20.25 -9.10
CA ALA A 61 -4.17 19.61 -9.25
C ALA A 61 -4.67 19.63 -10.70
N LYS A 62 -4.50 20.74 -11.43
CA LYS A 62 -4.84 20.85 -12.85
C LYS A 62 -4.04 19.87 -13.70
N ARG A 63 -2.72 19.78 -13.50
CA ARG A 63 -1.87 18.82 -14.23
C ARG A 63 -2.33 17.38 -13.98
N ILE A 64 -2.59 17.01 -12.73
CA ILE A 64 -3.08 15.67 -12.36
C ILE A 64 -4.47 15.41 -12.95
N PHE A 65 -5.34 16.41 -12.96
CA PHE A 65 -6.69 16.32 -13.51
C PHE A 65 -6.67 16.03 -15.02
N GLU A 66 -5.85 16.77 -15.78
CA GLU A 66 -5.71 16.53 -17.22
C GLU A 66 -5.05 15.18 -17.52
N SER A 67 -4.05 14.78 -16.71
CA SER A 67 -3.47 13.44 -16.80
C SER A 67 -4.51 12.34 -16.54
N TYR A 68 -5.35 12.51 -15.51
CA TYR A 68 -6.43 11.56 -15.22
C TYR A 68 -7.45 11.48 -16.36
N LYS A 69 -7.83 12.60 -16.98
CA LYS A 69 -8.68 12.61 -18.18
C LYS A 69 -8.06 11.83 -19.33
N ALA A 70 -6.78 12.06 -19.61
CA ALA A 70 -6.04 11.35 -20.66
C ALA A 70 -6.03 9.83 -20.39
N MET A 71 -5.68 9.42 -19.16
CA MET A 71 -5.71 8.02 -18.76
C MET A 71 -7.09 7.39 -18.92
N LYS A 72 -8.16 8.05 -18.47
CA LYS A 72 -9.54 7.53 -18.58
C LYS A 72 -10.02 7.43 -20.03
N SER A 73 -9.61 8.37 -20.88
CA SER A 73 -9.90 8.29 -22.33
C SER A 73 -9.21 7.10 -22.97
N HIS A 74 -7.93 6.89 -22.72
CA HIS A 74 -7.15 5.78 -23.29
C HIS A 74 -7.55 4.42 -22.71
N GLN A 75 -7.91 4.34 -21.42
CA GLN A 75 -8.33 3.11 -20.74
C GLN A 75 -9.51 2.39 -21.44
N LYS A 76 -10.34 3.14 -22.16
CA LYS A 76 -11.46 2.55 -22.92
C LYS A 76 -10.98 1.53 -23.96
N ASN A 77 -9.85 1.80 -24.59
CA ASN A 77 -9.28 1.08 -25.72
C ASN A 77 -8.15 0.11 -25.34
N VAL A 78 -7.69 0.08 -24.07
CA VAL A 78 -6.62 -0.82 -23.66
C VAL A 78 -7.09 -2.27 -23.60
N HIS A 79 -6.16 -3.18 -23.78
CA HIS A 79 -6.43 -4.61 -23.68
C HIS A 79 -7.00 -4.97 -22.31
N LYS A 80 -7.90 -5.96 -22.26
CA LYS A 80 -8.59 -6.38 -21.02
C LYS A 80 -7.65 -6.74 -19.86
N LEU A 81 -6.43 -7.19 -20.15
CA LEU A 81 -5.40 -7.51 -19.16
C LEU A 81 -5.00 -6.33 -18.26
N TYR A 82 -5.26 -5.10 -18.71
CA TYR A 82 -4.91 -3.87 -17.98
C TYR A 82 -6.11 -3.19 -17.31
N LYS A 83 -7.30 -3.78 -17.46
CA LYS A 83 -8.51 -3.27 -16.80
C LYS A 83 -8.55 -3.74 -15.35
N PRO A 84 -9.11 -2.93 -14.43
CA PRO A 84 -9.27 -3.32 -13.03
C PRO A 84 -10.02 -4.65 -12.90
N SER A 85 -9.62 -5.50 -11.94
CA SER A 85 -10.40 -6.66 -11.55
C SER A 85 -11.78 -6.26 -11.00
N SER A 86 -12.73 -7.19 -10.91
CA SER A 86 -14.05 -6.90 -10.36
C SER A 86 -13.96 -6.36 -8.90
N MET A 87 -13.02 -6.85 -8.12
CA MET A 87 -12.76 -6.35 -6.76
C MET A 87 -12.37 -4.87 -6.77
N TRP A 88 -11.42 -4.50 -7.65
CA TRP A 88 -10.97 -3.12 -7.80
C TRP A 88 -12.05 -2.24 -8.41
N GLN A 89 -12.82 -2.72 -9.38
CA GLN A 89 -13.92 -1.95 -9.95
C GLN A 89 -14.97 -1.59 -8.89
N ASN A 90 -15.37 -2.55 -8.06
CA ASN A 90 -16.27 -2.31 -6.94
C ASN A 90 -15.73 -1.28 -5.93
N TYR A 91 -14.41 -1.33 -5.69
CA TYR A 91 -13.74 -0.38 -4.83
C TYR A 91 -13.69 1.03 -5.41
N ILE A 92 -13.33 1.14 -6.71
CA ILE A 92 -13.29 2.40 -7.45
C ILE A 92 -14.67 3.06 -7.45
N ASP A 93 -15.72 2.30 -7.76
CA ASP A 93 -17.08 2.84 -7.87
C ASP A 93 -17.61 3.36 -6.53
N LYS A 94 -17.09 2.87 -5.43
CA LYS A 94 -17.53 3.27 -4.10
C LYS A 94 -16.63 4.34 -3.47
N ASP A 95 -15.35 4.05 -3.38
CA ASP A 95 -14.44 4.81 -2.53
C ASP A 95 -13.72 5.94 -3.30
N PHE A 96 -13.78 5.92 -4.65
CA PHE A 96 -13.36 7.01 -5.54
C PHE A 96 -14.55 7.75 -6.21
N ALA A 97 -15.79 7.47 -5.80
CA ALA A 97 -16.99 8.04 -6.44
C ALA A 97 -16.96 9.58 -6.49
N PHE A 98 -16.54 10.25 -5.43
CA PHE A 98 -16.45 11.71 -5.37
C PHE A 98 -15.43 12.25 -6.40
N MET A 99 -14.25 11.64 -6.48
CA MET A 99 -13.23 11.99 -7.46
C MET A 99 -13.70 11.77 -8.90
N LYS A 100 -14.34 10.62 -9.17
CA LYS A 100 -14.90 10.32 -10.50
C LYS A 100 -15.94 11.35 -10.92
N LYS A 101 -16.84 11.71 -9.99
CA LYS A 101 -17.85 12.73 -10.23
C LYS A 101 -17.22 14.09 -10.58
N SER A 102 -16.17 14.51 -9.88
CA SER A 102 -15.47 15.76 -10.20
C SER A 102 -14.89 15.76 -11.63
N LEU A 103 -14.42 14.60 -12.10
CA LEU A 103 -13.96 14.43 -13.49
C LEU A 103 -15.13 14.54 -14.48
N GLU A 104 -16.23 13.83 -14.24
CA GLU A 104 -17.43 13.83 -15.09
C GLU A 104 -18.04 15.23 -15.22
N GLU A 105 -18.08 16.00 -14.13
CA GLU A 105 -18.59 17.35 -14.07
C GLU A 105 -17.56 18.43 -14.49
N ASN A 106 -16.34 18.00 -14.83
CA ASN A 106 -15.19 18.87 -15.13
C ASN A 106 -14.94 19.92 -14.01
N ASN A 107 -15.13 19.52 -12.76
CA ASN A 107 -15.05 20.37 -11.58
C ASN A 107 -13.67 20.24 -10.92
N ILE A 108 -12.78 21.17 -11.22
CA ILE A 108 -11.42 21.22 -10.69
C ILE A 108 -11.37 21.54 -9.18
N ASP A 109 -12.34 22.29 -8.67
CA ASP A 109 -12.37 22.67 -7.26
C ASP A 109 -12.71 21.46 -6.38
N ASP A 110 -13.68 20.64 -6.77
CA ASP A 110 -14.00 19.37 -6.10
C ASP A 110 -12.85 18.37 -6.22
N PHE A 111 -12.16 18.34 -7.35
CA PHE A 111 -10.99 17.48 -7.54
C PHE A 111 -9.84 17.91 -6.61
N LEU A 112 -9.52 19.20 -6.54
CA LEU A 112 -8.54 19.75 -5.61
C LEU A 112 -8.93 19.47 -4.16
N PHE A 113 -10.21 19.64 -3.83
CA PHE A 113 -10.73 19.33 -2.50
C PHE A 113 -10.51 17.85 -2.14
N PHE A 114 -10.75 16.93 -3.09
CA PHE A 114 -10.48 15.50 -2.89
C PHE A 114 -9.00 15.25 -2.64
N LEU A 115 -8.11 15.79 -3.46
CA LEU A 115 -6.66 15.61 -3.31
C LEU A 115 -6.15 16.07 -1.94
N GLN A 116 -6.61 17.24 -1.50
CA GLN A 116 -6.20 17.81 -0.21
C GLN A 116 -6.80 17.07 0.99
N ASN A 117 -7.84 16.27 0.78
CA ASN A 117 -8.62 15.63 1.85
C ASN A 117 -8.87 14.13 1.62
N PHE A 118 -8.07 13.43 0.81
CA PHE A 118 -8.31 12.02 0.50
C PHE A 118 -8.32 11.11 1.75
N GLY A 119 -7.74 11.56 2.87
CA GLY A 119 -7.84 10.91 4.16
C GLY A 119 -9.26 10.81 4.73
N ASN A 120 -10.22 11.61 4.21
CA ASN A 120 -11.63 11.51 4.57
C ASN A 120 -12.33 10.32 3.89
N TRP A 121 -11.74 9.80 2.82
CA TRP A 121 -12.23 8.63 2.10
C TRP A 121 -11.32 7.43 2.34
N ASN A 122 -11.83 6.24 2.10
CA ASN A 122 -11.06 5.02 2.26
C ASN A 122 -10.16 4.71 1.04
N SER A 123 -10.20 5.55 0.01
CA SER A 123 -9.51 5.39 -1.28
C SER A 123 -7.99 5.21 -1.18
N TYR A 124 -7.36 5.67 -0.09
CA TYR A 124 -5.91 5.55 0.13
C TYR A 124 -5.49 4.31 0.94
N LEU A 125 -6.43 3.51 1.40
CA LEU A 125 -6.16 2.40 2.34
C LEU A 125 -5.85 1.07 1.63
N GLY A 126 -6.33 0.89 0.40
CA GLY A 126 -6.33 -0.39 -0.29
C GLY A 126 -7.42 -1.34 0.20
N ILE A 127 -7.66 -2.41 -0.55
CA ILE A 127 -8.80 -3.32 -0.33
C ILE A 127 -8.70 -4.05 1.01
N GLU A 128 -7.55 -4.60 1.36
CA GLU A 128 -7.35 -5.38 2.59
C GLU A 128 -7.59 -4.58 3.86
N ASN A 129 -7.07 -3.35 3.91
CA ASN A 129 -7.23 -2.49 5.08
C ASN A 129 -8.67 -2.02 5.29
N GLN A 130 -9.47 -1.96 4.22
CA GLN A 130 -10.89 -1.66 4.34
C GLN A 130 -11.69 -2.73 5.06
N LEU A 131 -11.38 -4.00 4.84
CA LEU A 131 -12.06 -5.11 5.51
C LEU A 131 -11.87 -5.02 7.04
N LEU A 132 -10.67 -4.67 7.49
CA LEU A 132 -10.38 -4.42 8.90
C LEU A 132 -11.20 -3.24 9.45
N ILE A 133 -11.20 -2.12 8.73
CA ILE A 133 -11.93 -0.92 9.15
C ILE A 133 -13.45 -1.16 9.16
N LYS A 134 -14.00 -1.81 8.15
CA LYS A 134 -15.46 -2.14 8.09
C LYS A 134 -15.90 -3.02 9.26
N LYS A 135 -15.07 -4.00 9.64
CA LYS A 135 -15.36 -4.90 10.76
C LYS A 135 -15.51 -4.15 12.10
N TYR A 136 -14.76 -3.06 12.28
CA TYR A 136 -14.68 -2.31 13.54
C TYR A 136 -15.28 -0.89 13.48
N ALA A 137 -15.67 -0.41 12.29
CA ALA A 137 -16.15 0.97 12.08
C ALA A 137 -17.50 1.28 12.77
N LYS A 138 -18.27 0.26 13.11
CA LYS A 138 -19.61 0.44 13.75
C LYS A 138 -19.53 0.95 15.18
N ASN A 139 -18.37 0.87 15.83
CA ASN A 139 -18.19 1.30 17.22
C ASN A 139 -16.97 2.23 17.33
N PRO A 140 -17.14 3.55 17.61
CA PRO A 140 -16.03 4.51 17.70
C PRO A 140 -14.99 4.17 18.77
N LEU A 141 -15.41 3.59 19.90
CA LEU A 141 -14.47 3.16 20.96
C LEU A 141 -13.63 1.99 20.48
N LEU A 142 -14.26 1.00 19.84
CA LEU A 142 -13.54 -0.15 19.28
C LEU A 142 -12.55 0.26 18.20
N LYS A 143 -12.93 1.21 17.33
CA LYS A 143 -12.03 1.78 16.32
C LYS A 143 -10.80 2.44 16.97
N LYS A 144 -10.98 3.18 18.05
CA LYS A 144 -9.90 3.81 18.80
C LYS A 144 -8.96 2.78 19.43
N PHE A 145 -9.52 1.76 20.09
CA PHE A 145 -8.75 0.67 20.71
C PHE A 145 -7.94 -0.11 19.67
N LEU A 146 -8.57 -0.45 18.55
CA LEU A 146 -7.90 -1.17 17.47
C LEU A 146 -6.77 -0.34 16.85
N SER A 147 -6.99 0.95 16.61
CA SER A 147 -5.94 1.83 16.10
C SER A 147 -4.75 1.88 17.05
N ASN A 148 -5.00 1.98 18.36
CA ASN A 148 -3.95 1.96 19.36
C ASN A 148 -3.18 0.63 19.35
N GLU A 149 -3.89 -0.50 19.29
CA GLU A 149 -3.26 -1.83 19.25
C GLU A 149 -2.37 -1.98 18.02
N ILE A 150 -2.86 -1.57 16.85
CA ILE A 150 -2.12 -1.64 15.59
C ILE A 150 -0.83 -0.80 15.66
N PHE A 151 -0.92 0.45 16.07
CA PHE A 151 0.26 1.31 16.18
C PHE A 151 1.27 0.77 17.20
N TYR A 152 0.81 0.28 18.33
CA TYR A 152 1.69 -0.34 19.33
C TYR A 152 2.36 -1.61 18.80
N GLY A 153 1.60 -2.49 18.14
CA GLY A 153 2.13 -3.71 17.54
C GLY A 153 3.18 -3.38 16.46
N GLN A 154 2.89 -2.46 15.57
CA GLN A 154 3.82 -2.03 14.52
C GLN A 154 5.09 -1.39 15.10
N LYS A 155 4.95 -0.56 16.15
CA LYS A 155 6.13 0.02 16.82
C LYS A 155 7.01 -1.07 17.41
N LYS A 156 6.47 -2.10 18.06
CA LYS A 156 7.25 -3.22 18.60
C LYS A 156 8.00 -3.97 17.50
N VAL A 157 7.36 -4.23 16.37
CA VAL A 157 8.01 -4.85 15.21
C VAL A 157 9.17 -3.99 14.74
N TRP A 158 8.95 -2.70 14.60
CA TRP A 158 9.99 -1.77 14.19
C TRP A 158 11.14 -1.69 15.20
N ASP A 159 10.85 -1.61 16.50
CA ASP A 159 11.87 -1.60 17.57
C ASP A 159 12.77 -2.85 17.50
N TYR A 160 12.17 -4.02 17.20
CA TYR A 160 12.90 -5.27 17.07
C TYR A 160 13.84 -5.27 15.86
N PHE A 161 13.35 -4.90 14.67
CA PHE A 161 14.17 -4.88 13.45
C PHE A 161 15.14 -3.69 13.41
N ASN A 162 14.76 -2.58 14.00
CA ASN A 162 15.56 -1.36 14.02
C ASN A 162 16.86 -1.50 14.82
N GLN A 163 16.84 -2.24 15.93
CA GLN A 163 18.00 -2.43 16.81
C GLN A 163 18.74 -1.11 17.13
N LYS A 164 17.99 -0.02 17.31
CA LYS A 164 18.49 1.35 17.55
C LYS A 164 19.28 1.98 16.39
N LYS A 165 19.20 1.44 15.19
CA LYS A 165 19.85 1.99 13.99
C LYS A 165 19.27 3.34 13.59
N TYR A 166 17.94 3.48 13.71
CA TYR A 166 17.18 4.67 13.32
C TYR A 166 16.40 5.25 14.50
N THR A 167 16.07 6.52 14.42
CA THR A 167 15.24 7.24 15.41
C THR A 167 13.78 7.30 14.94
N LEU A 168 12.87 7.73 15.82
CA LEU A 168 11.47 7.95 15.42
C LEU A 168 11.33 9.11 14.41
N ALA A 169 12.29 10.05 14.37
CA ALA A 169 12.31 11.10 13.36
C ALA A 169 12.46 10.54 11.94
N ASP A 170 13.17 9.42 11.78
CA ASP A 170 13.34 8.78 10.49
C ASP A 170 12.03 8.18 9.94
N LEU A 171 11.06 7.91 10.82
CA LEU A 171 9.72 7.45 10.45
C LEU A 171 8.76 8.57 10.04
N ASN A 172 9.14 9.84 10.31
CA ASN A 172 8.25 10.97 10.05
C ASN A 172 7.83 11.03 8.57
N MET A 173 6.54 11.23 8.34
CA MET A 173 5.95 11.38 7.01
C MET A 173 5.30 12.76 6.86
N PRO A 174 5.37 13.38 5.68
CA PRO A 174 4.54 14.55 5.37
C PRO A 174 3.05 14.18 5.44
N ARG A 175 2.25 15.03 6.06
CA ARG A 175 0.81 14.82 6.20
C ARG A 175 0.04 15.55 5.11
N PHE A 176 0.17 15.11 3.88
CA PHE A 176 -0.65 15.60 2.77
C PHE A 176 -1.92 14.76 2.62
N GLY A 177 -2.99 15.36 2.07
CA GLY A 177 -4.26 14.68 1.88
C GLY A 177 -5.06 14.45 3.18
N ASN A 178 -4.79 15.19 4.24
CA ASN A 178 -5.51 15.12 5.52
C ASN A 178 -5.61 13.71 6.13
N GLN A 179 -4.53 12.95 6.06
CA GLN A 179 -4.48 11.53 6.44
C GLN A 179 -4.75 11.28 7.93
N ASN A 180 -5.34 10.12 8.21
CA ASN A 180 -5.36 9.51 9.54
C ASN A 180 -3.97 8.97 9.89
N GLY A 181 -3.59 9.05 11.16
CA GLY A 181 -2.32 8.51 11.62
C GLY A 181 -2.12 8.69 13.11
N ALA A 182 -0.88 8.78 13.54
CA ALA A 182 -0.49 9.07 14.91
C ALA A 182 0.69 10.03 14.96
N LEU A 183 0.76 10.83 16.01
CA LEU A 183 2.01 11.49 16.42
C LEU A 183 2.71 10.60 17.45
N VAL A 184 3.93 10.20 17.15
CA VAL A 184 4.82 9.48 18.05
C VAL A 184 6.00 10.39 18.34
N GLU A 185 6.08 10.92 19.55
CA GLU A 185 7.08 11.92 19.94
C GLU A 185 7.17 13.11 18.93
N ASN A 186 6.02 13.62 18.51
CA ASN A 186 5.85 14.67 17.50
C ASN A 186 6.12 14.28 16.03
N ASN A 187 6.52 13.04 15.74
CA ASN A 187 6.67 12.55 14.38
C ASN A 187 5.35 11.98 13.88
N PHE A 188 4.90 12.42 12.71
CA PHE A 188 3.68 11.90 12.11
C PHE A 188 3.95 10.58 11.40
N VAL A 189 3.17 9.56 11.74
CA VAL A 189 3.19 8.24 11.12
C VAL A 189 1.77 7.82 10.75
N VAL A 190 1.63 7.08 9.66
CA VAL A 190 0.36 6.48 9.24
C VAL A 190 0.37 4.98 9.51
N PHE A 191 -0.79 4.34 9.34
CA PHE A 191 -0.88 2.89 9.38
C PHE A 191 0.12 2.27 8.39
N GLY A 192 0.94 1.34 8.87
CA GLY A 192 1.99 0.68 8.07
C GLY A 192 3.29 1.46 7.90
N SER A 193 3.46 2.66 8.47
CA SER A 193 4.73 3.41 8.39
C SER A 193 5.91 2.60 8.90
N PHE A 194 5.80 1.99 10.07
CA PHE A 194 6.86 1.21 10.69
C PHE A 194 7.34 0.05 9.80
N THR A 195 6.40 -0.69 9.22
CA THR A 195 6.70 -1.83 8.36
C THR A 195 7.21 -1.40 6.99
N ASN A 196 6.60 -0.39 6.36
CA ASN A 196 7.10 0.14 5.08
C ASN A 196 8.49 0.77 5.20
N PHE A 197 8.80 1.42 6.34
CA PHE A 197 10.16 1.90 6.60
C PHE A 197 11.16 0.73 6.64
N THR A 198 10.81 -0.35 7.33
CA THR A 198 11.68 -1.54 7.42
C THR A 198 11.87 -2.19 6.04
N TYR A 199 10.80 -2.31 5.24
CA TYR A 199 10.92 -2.81 3.87
C TYR A 199 11.76 -1.88 3.00
N ALA A 200 11.61 -0.57 3.13
CA ALA A 200 12.43 0.39 2.41
C ALA A 200 13.92 0.26 2.77
N ASP A 201 14.26 0.02 4.05
CA ASP A 201 15.65 -0.23 4.46
C ASP A 201 16.20 -1.52 3.84
N ILE A 202 15.39 -2.56 3.71
CA ILE A 202 15.77 -3.80 3.01
C ILE A 202 15.97 -3.53 1.51
N ILE A 203 15.03 -2.88 0.85
CA ILE A 203 15.06 -2.56 -0.59
C ILE A 203 16.30 -1.72 -0.94
N LYS A 204 16.61 -0.70 -0.12
CA LYS A 204 17.76 0.20 -0.33
C LYS A 204 19.11 -0.53 -0.35
N LYS A 205 19.24 -1.72 0.24
CA LYS A 205 20.47 -2.53 0.17
C LYS A 205 20.78 -3.05 -1.24
N TYR A 206 19.78 -3.10 -2.12
CA TYR A 206 19.90 -3.52 -3.50
C TYR A 206 20.01 -2.35 -4.49
N LEU A 207 20.03 -1.12 -3.98
CA LEU A 207 20.24 0.10 -4.73
C LEU A 207 21.70 0.57 -4.59
N LYS A 208 22.18 1.25 -5.59
CA LYS A 208 23.52 1.84 -5.57
C LYS A 208 23.48 3.22 -4.91
N THR A 209 24.32 3.44 -3.91
CA THR A 209 24.29 4.66 -3.09
C THR A 209 24.64 5.93 -3.87
N ASN A 210 25.60 5.85 -4.81
CA ASN A 210 26.14 7.02 -5.51
C ASN A 210 25.74 7.11 -6.98
N ASP A 211 25.14 6.04 -7.54
CA ASP A 211 24.71 5.98 -8.93
C ASP A 211 23.24 6.38 -9.07
N HIS A 212 22.84 6.65 -10.31
CA HIS A 212 21.44 6.85 -10.64
C HIS A 212 20.70 5.51 -10.61
N ASN A 213 19.66 5.41 -9.79
CA ASN A 213 18.82 4.21 -9.70
C ASN A 213 17.51 4.42 -10.45
N ILE A 214 17.11 3.45 -11.25
CA ILE A 214 15.76 3.39 -11.84
C ILE A 214 14.96 2.36 -11.08
N ILE A 215 13.84 2.80 -10.49
CA ILE A 215 13.00 2.02 -9.56
C ILE A 215 11.60 1.96 -10.14
N GLY A 216 11.07 0.75 -10.32
CA GLY A 216 9.68 0.53 -10.73
C GLY A 216 8.81 0.10 -9.55
N ASP A 217 7.55 0.47 -9.56
CA ASP A 217 6.53 -0.02 -8.62
C ASP A 217 5.25 -0.37 -9.39
N LEU A 218 4.65 -1.52 -9.10
CA LEU A 218 3.37 -1.92 -9.67
C LEU A 218 2.32 -1.98 -8.55
N GLY A 219 1.32 -1.10 -8.62
CA GLY A 219 0.29 -1.03 -7.61
C GLY A 219 0.80 -0.39 -6.32
N GLY A 220 1.57 0.69 -6.43
CA GLY A 220 2.18 1.42 -5.32
C GLY A 220 1.17 2.12 -4.39
N GLY A 221 -0.11 2.13 -4.76
CA GLY A 221 -1.18 2.81 -4.03
C GLY A 221 -0.95 4.32 -4.02
N TYR A 222 -1.01 4.98 -2.87
CA TYR A 222 -0.72 6.43 -2.82
C TYR A 222 0.78 6.76 -2.64
N GLY A 223 1.69 5.76 -2.74
CA GLY A 223 3.14 5.98 -2.71
C GLY A 223 3.79 5.90 -1.32
N LYS A 224 3.17 5.25 -0.33
CA LYS A 224 3.71 5.17 1.04
C LYS A 224 5.04 4.43 1.13
N LEU A 225 5.18 3.27 0.48
CA LEU A 225 6.44 2.54 0.42
C LEU A 225 7.47 3.32 -0.39
N ALA A 226 7.06 3.85 -1.53
CA ALA A 226 7.89 4.68 -2.39
C ALA A 226 8.47 5.87 -1.63
N TYR A 227 7.68 6.59 -0.82
CA TYR A 227 8.19 7.69 0.01
C TYR A 227 9.38 7.26 0.86
N TYR A 228 9.29 6.14 1.59
CA TYR A 228 10.38 5.66 2.45
C TYR A 228 11.60 5.14 1.67
N VAL A 229 11.39 4.61 0.48
CA VAL A 229 12.50 4.20 -0.41
C VAL A 229 13.24 5.44 -0.93
N LEU A 230 12.50 6.46 -1.38
CA LEU A 230 13.05 7.59 -2.12
C LEU A 230 13.62 8.71 -1.23
N LYS A 231 13.07 8.92 -0.03
CA LYS A 231 13.39 10.09 0.81
C LYS A 231 14.88 10.28 1.11
N ASP A 232 15.66 9.21 1.11
CA ASP A 232 17.10 9.24 1.42
C ASP A 232 17.98 9.06 0.17
N LEU A 233 17.38 8.89 -1.02
CA LEU A 233 18.10 8.73 -2.28
C LEU A 233 18.34 10.09 -2.95
N LYS A 234 19.58 10.31 -3.40
CA LYS A 234 19.96 11.57 -4.07
C LYS A 234 19.62 11.57 -5.55
N LYS A 235 19.89 10.45 -6.25
CA LYS A 235 19.76 10.30 -7.70
C LYS A 235 18.92 9.09 -8.03
N TYR A 236 17.74 9.32 -8.58
CA TYR A 236 16.85 8.24 -8.98
C TYR A 236 15.85 8.71 -10.04
N THR A 237 15.31 7.74 -10.77
CA THR A 237 14.04 7.84 -11.48
C THR A 237 13.11 6.78 -10.90
N PHE A 238 12.00 7.20 -10.37
CA PHE A 238 10.95 6.32 -9.85
C PHE A 238 9.76 6.33 -10.81
N ILE A 239 9.29 5.14 -11.17
CA ILE A 239 8.14 4.96 -12.05
C ILE A 239 7.07 4.17 -11.31
N ASP A 240 5.90 4.77 -11.15
CA ASP A 240 4.72 4.12 -10.60
C ASP A 240 3.79 3.67 -11.73
N PHE A 241 3.49 2.38 -11.77
CA PHE A 241 2.51 1.78 -12.68
C PHE A 241 1.28 1.35 -11.88
N ASP A 242 0.19 2.05 -12.06
CA ASP A 242 -1.04 1.73 -11.34
C ASP A 242 -2.27 2.00 -12.22
N ILE A 243 -3.44 1.67 -11.72
CA ILE A 243 -4.71 2.09 -12.33
C ILE A 243 -4.86 3.62 -12.21
N PRO A 244 -5.57 4.27 -13.13
CA PRO A 244 -5.69 5.73 -13.15
C PRO A 244 -6.11 6.37 -11.83
N GLU A 245 -7.01 5.73 -11.09
CA GLU A 245 -7.57 6.24 -9.84
C GLU A 245 -6.52 6.32 -8.73
N THR A 246 -5.69 5.31 -8.59
CA THR A 246 -4.61 5.27 -7.59
C THR A 246 -3.45 6.17 -7.96
N LEU A 247 -3.11 6.27 -9.27
CA LEU A 247 -2.08 7.21 -9.74
C LEU A 247 -2.41 8.66 -9.42
N VAL A 248 -3.68 9.05 -9.38
CA VAL A 248 -4.10 10.39 -8.93
C VAL A 248 -3.60 10.66 -7.50
N LEU A 249 -3.75 9.69 -6.60
CA LEU A 249 -3.29 9.85 -5.21
C LEU A 249 -1.76 9.84 -5.11
N ALA A 250 -1.10 8.90 -5.79
CA ALA A 250 0.36 8.77 -5.79
C ALA A 250 1.03 10.01 -6.37
N SER A 251 0.55 10.52 -7.52
CA SER A 251 1.11 11.70 -8.15
C SER A 251 0.96 12.95 -7.28
N TYR A 252 -0.18 13.15 -6.63
CA TYR A 252 -0.34 14.26 -5.69
C TYR A 252 0.57 14.11 -4.47
N TYR A 253 0.52 12.95 -3.80
CA TYR A 253 1.24 12.75 -2.55
C TYR A 253 2.76 12.83 -2.75
N LEU A 254 3.32 12.10 -3.71
CA LEU A 254 4.76 12.08 -3.93
C LEU A 254 5.28 13.41 -4.48
N SER A 255 4.52 14.11 -5.33
CA SER A 255 4.88 15.45 -5.79
C SER A 255 4.96 16.44 -4.63
N LYS A 256 4.06 16.35 -3.68
CA LYS A 256 4.08 17.19 -2.46
C LYS A 256 5.20 16.80 -1.50
N CYS A 257 5.58 15.51 -1.46
CA CYS A 257 6.69 15.03 -0.63
C CYS A 257 8.06 15.46 -1.19
N PHE A 258 8.18 15.62 -2.51
CA PHE A 258 9.43 15.90 -3.22
C PHE A 258 9.26 17.08 -4.19
N PRO A 259 8.98 18.29 -3.69
CA PRO A 259 8.62 19.44 -4.53
C PRO A 259 9.76 19.92 -5.45
N GLU A 260 11.01 19.55 -5.12
CA GLU A 260 12.19 19.87 -5.92
C GLU A 260 12.41 18.91 -7.09
N LYS A 261 11.65 17.81 -7.16
CA LYS A 261 11.82 16.77 -8.17
C LYS A 261 11.07 17.07 -9.46
N LYS A 262 11.65 16.68 -10.59
CA LYS A 262 10.99 16.78 -11.89
C LYS A 262 9.98 15.66 -12.06
N ILE A 263 8.74 16.03 -12.35
CA ILE A 263 7.60 15.11 -12.38
C ILE A 263 7.07 15.02 -13.81
N PHE A 264 6.90 13.79 -14.30
CA PHE A 264 6.17 13.47 -15.52
C PHE A 264 4.82 12.85 -15.18
N LEU A 265 3.77 13.42 -15.74
CA LEU A 265 2.41 12.87 -15.66
C LEU A 265 1.99 12.39 -17.04
N TYR A 266 1.33 11.23 -17.09
CA TYR A 266 0.83 10.66 -18.33
C TYR A 266 -0.06 11.64 -19.10
N GLY A 267 0.18 11.74 -20.41
CA GLY A 267 -0.58 12.64 -21.30
C GLY A 267 0.02 14.05 -21.45
N GLU A 268 1.02 14.44 -20.67
CA GLU A 268 1.74 15.71 -20.89
C GLU A 268 2.54 15.69 -22.20
N THR A 269 3.16 14.55 -22.50
CA THR A 269 3.74 14.22 -23.81
C THR A 269 3.65 12.71 -24.03
N GLU A 270 4.01 12.24 -25.23
CA GLU A 270 4.14 10.80 -25.47
C GLU A 270 5.27 10.21 -24.61
N PHE A 271 5.00 9.13 -23.88
CA PHE A 271 6.03 8.47 -23.08
C PHE A 271 7.02 7.72 -23.98
N LYS A 272 8.31 7.96 -23.74
CA LYS A 272 9.44 7.25 -24.37
C LYS A 272 10.52 6.98 -23.33
N ASN A 273 11.32 5.91 -23.53
CA ASN A 273 12.33 5.51 -22.54
C ASN A 273 13.46 6.53 -22.32
N ASP A 274 13.69 7.45 -23.23
CA ASP A 274 14.63 8.55 -23.07
C ASP A 274 14.22 9.56 -21.98
N LEU A 275 12.92 9.67 -21.70
CA LEU A 275 12.37 10.50 -20.61
C LEU A 275 12.86 10.05 -19.22
N LEU A 276 13.27 8.78 -19.07
CA LEU A 276 13.82 8.25 -17.81
C LEU A 276 15.06 9.01 -17.31
N LYS A 277 15.75 9.69 -18.18
CA LYS A 277 16.94 10.51 -17.84
C LYS A 277 16.57 11.93 -17.43
N ASN A 278 15.35 12.36 -17.72
CA ASN A 278 14.92 13.75 -17.62
C ASN A 278 14.01 14.01 -16.42
N TYR A 279 13.42 12.96 -15.84
CA TYR A 279 12.46 13.05 -14.76
C TYR A 279 12.86 12.18 -13.57
N ASP A 280 12.55 12.66 -12.35
CA ASP A 280 12.80 11.94 -11.11
C ASP A 280 11.59 11.08 -10.71
N LEU A 281 10.37 11.58 -10.94
CA LEU A 281 9.12 10.89 -10.64
C LEU A 281 8.27 10.78 -11.92
N ILE A 282 7.86 9.58 -12.28
CA ILE A 282 7.08 9.29 -13.47
C ILE A 282 5.85 8.49 -13.07
N PHE A 283 4.66 8.96 -13.44
CA PHE A 283 3.40 8.30 -13.13
C PHE A 283 2.74 7.83 -14.41
N LEU A 284 2.70 6.51 -14.60
CA LEU A 284 2.21 5.88 -15.82
C LEU A 284 1.06 4.91 -15.50
N PRO A 285 0.01 4.92 -16.31
CA PRO A 285 -1.00 3.88 -16.19
C PRO A 285 -0.39 2.51 -16.46
N ASN A 286 -0.93 1.52 -15.82
CA ASN A 286 -0.40 0.15 -15.75
C ASN A 286 -0.11 -0.51 -17.11
N TRP A 287 -0.79 -0.11 -18.18
CA TRP A 287 -0.52 -0.63 -19.53
C TRP A 287 0.78 -0.13 -20.15
N GLU A 288 1.33 0.98 -19.71
CA GLU A 288 2.60 1.52 -20.20
C GLU A 288 3.82 0.65 -19.82
N ILE A 289 3.66 -0.30 -18.92
CA ILE A 289 4.74 -1.22 -18.54
C ILE A 289 5.28 -2.03 -19.73
N GLU A 290 4.46 -2.28 -20.77
CA GLU A 290 4.90 -2.98 -21.99
C GLU A 290 5.92 -2.19 -22.79
N ASN A 291 5.86 -0.86 -22.71
CA ASN A 291 6.73 0.07 -23.43
C ASN A 291 8.13 0.23 -22.80
N ILE A 292 8.34 -0.36 -21.62
CA ILE A 292 9.62 -0.30 -20.93
C ILE A 292 10.63 -1.26 -21.59
N GLU A 293 11.84 -0.75 -21.83
CA GLU A 293 12.94 -1.53 -22.38
C GLU A 293 13.44 -2.61 -21.42
N LYS A 294 14.12 -3.61 -21.96
CA LYS A 294 14.74 -4.70 -21.18
C LYS A 294 15.80 -4.15 -20.23
N ASN A 295 15.89 -4.73 -19.01
CA ASN A 295 16.92 -4.42 -18.01
C ASN A 295 16.97 -2.94 -17.61
N THR A 296 15.84 -2.25 -17.60
CA THR A 296 15.71 -0.83 -17.24
C THR A 296 15.84 -0.63 -15.73
N PHE A 297 15.16 -1.45 -14.93
CA PHE A 297 15.08 -1.22 -13.49
C PHE A 297 16.23 -1.85 -12.72
N ASN A 298 16.81 -1.10 -11.80
CA ASN A 298 17.69 -1.64 -10.76
C ASN A 298 16.90 -2.55 -9.83
N ILE A 299 15.72 -2.09 -9.38
CA ILE A 299 14.76 -2.88 -8.63
C ILE A 299 13.34 -2.57 -9.09
N PHE A 300 12.50 -3.59 -9.13
CA PHE A 300 11.06 -3.45 -9.34
C PHE A 300 10.33 -3.90 -8.07
N MET A 301 9.33 -3.15 -7.65
CA MET A 301 8.57 -3.43 -6.43
C MET A 301 7.14 -3.86 -6.76
N ASN A 302 6.63 -4.81 -6.01
CA ASN A 302 5.21 -5.13 -5.96
C ASN A 302 4.83 -5.57 -4.55
N LYS A 303 3.87 -4.86 -3.97
CA LYS A 303 3.39 -5.14 -2.62
C LYS A 303 1.88 -5.27 -2.59
N ASN A 304 1.39 -6.48 -2.35
CA ASN A 304 -0.03 -6.85 -2.21
C ASN A 304 -0.91 -6.61 -3.44
N SER A 305 -0.36 -6.29 -4.63
CA SER A 305 -1.20 -5.98 -5.78
C SER A 305 -1.36 -7.15 -6.76
N LEU A 306 -0.34 -7.99 -6.97
CA LEU A 306 -0.45 -9.18 -7.83
C LEU A 306 -1.50 -10.17 -7.31
N GLY A 307 -1.61 -10.33 -5.98
CA GLY A 307 -2.63 -11.17 -5.36
C GLY A 307 -4.07 -10.63 -5.47
N GLU A 308 -4.26 -9.40 -5.94
CA GLU A 308 -5.55 -8.76 -6.18
C GLU A 308 -5.95 -8.76 -7.67
N MET A 309 -5.15 -9.43 -8.52
CA MET A 309 -5.35 -9.55 -9.97
C MET A 309 -5.81 -10.95 -10.36
N GLU A 310 -6.56 -11.04 -11.45
CA GLU A 310 -6.85 -12.33 -12.08
C GLU A 310 -5.55 -12.96 -12.64
N PRO A 311 -5.52 -14.29 -12.87
CA PRO A 311 -4.29 -14.98 -13.28
C PRO A 311 -3.62 -14.43 -14.53
N ASP A 312 -4.38 -14.18 -15.62
CA ASP A 312 -3.81 -13.71 -16.89
C ASP A 312 -3.16 -12.32 -16.78
N PRO A 313 -3.82 -11.30 -16.19
CA PRO A 313 -3.18 -10.04 -15.85
C PRO A 313 -1.90 -10.20 -15.00
N ALA A 314 -1.96 -10.99 -13.94
CA ALA A 314 -0.81 -11.19 -13.04
C ALA A 314 0.38 -11.80 -13.79
N HIS A 315 0.17 -12.84 -14.60
CA HIS A 315 1.22 -13.43 -15.43
C HIS A 315 1.79 -12.45 -16.45
N ASN A 316 0.94 -11.61 -17.07
CA ASN A 316 1.41 -10.60 -18.00
C ASN A 316 2.34 -9.57 -17.30
N TYR A 317 1.96 -9.07 -16.12
CA TYR A 317 2.83 -8.17 -15.36
C TYR A 317 4.13 -8.83 -14.92
N LEU A 318 4.08 -10.07 -14.44
CA LEU A 318 5.29 -10.82 -14.07
C LEU A 318 6.24 -10.98 -15.26
N LYS A 319 5.73 -11.25 -16.46
CA LYS A 319 6.54 -11.29 -17.70
C LYS A 319 7.24 -9.95 -17.94
N GLN A 320 6.56 -8.82 -17.77
CA GLN A 320 7.16 -7.49 -17.94
C GLN A 320 8.20 -7.20 -16.84
N ILE A 321 7.91 -7.54 -15.60
CA ILE A 321 8.86 -7.40 -14.47
C ILE A 321 10.12 -8.23 -14.75
N HIS A 322 9.97 -9.49 -15.17
CA HIS A 322 11.11 -10.35 -15.52
C HIS A 322 11.94 -9.81 -16.69
N LYS A 323 11.28 -9.21 -17.70
CA LYS A 323 11.96 -8.57 -18.84
C LYS A 323 12.81 -7.37 -18.41
N THR A 324 12.30 -6.55 -17.49
CA THR A 324 12.77 -5.17 -17.28
C THR A 324 13.65 -4.97 -16.05
N SER A 325 13.64 -5.87 -15.07
CA SER A 325 14.27 -5.63 -13.75
C SER A 325 15.47 -6.51 -13.48
N LYS A 326 16.47 -5.94 -12.75
CA LYS A 326 17.59 -6.68 -12.18
C LYS A 326 17.20 -7.34 -10.87
N TYR A 327 16.61 -6.58 -9.94
CA TYR A 327 16.07 -7.09 -8.69
C TYR A 327 14.55 -6.96 -8.68
N PHE A 328 13.87 -7.89 -8.01
CA PHE A 328 12.43 -7.85 -7.81
C PHE A 328 12.10 -8.04 -6.33
N PHE A 329 11.47 -7.03 -5.72
CA PHE A 329 10.83 -7.11 -4.42
C PHE A 329 9.37 -7.49 -4.63
N SER A 330 8.97 -8.67 -4.15
CA SER A 330 7.59 -9.16 -4.18
C SER A 330 7.09 -9.41 -2.77
N MET A 331 5.88 -8.95 -2.45
CA MET A 331 5.21 -9.24 -1.19
C MET A 331 3.75 -9.57 -1.47
N ASN A 332 3.39 -10.85 -1.40
CA ASN A 332 2.08 -11.36 -1.76
C ASN A 332 1.73 -12.63 -0.96
N HIS A 333 0.54 -13.18 -1.23
CA HIS A 333 0.00 -14.36 -0.55
C HIS A 333 0.71 -15.67 -0.92
N GLU A 334 0.91 -16.54 0.07
CA GLU A 334 1.41 -17.92 -0.11
C GLU A 334 0.29 -18.93 -0.29
N PHE A 335 -0.84 -18.72 0.37
CA PHE A 335 -1.92 -19.72 0.47
C PHE A 335 -3.29 -19.12 0.17
N PHE A 336 -3.56 -17.90 0.60
CA PHE A 336 -4.85 -17.27 0.41
C PHE A 336 -5.03 -16.81 -1.04
N ARG A 337 -6.23 -17.04 -1.57
CA ARG A 337 -6.62 -16.62 -2.92
C ARG A 337 -7.86 -15.73 -2.86
N ASN A 338 -7.76 -14.61 -3.48
CA ASN A 338 -8.94 -13.77 -3.76
C ASN A 338 -9.80 -14.45 -4.82
N LYS A 339 -11.11 -14.40 -4.65
CA LYS A 339 -12.08 -14.91 -5.60
C LYS A 339 -12.74 -13.74 -6.32
N PHE A 340 -12.74 -13.79 -7.65
CA PHE A 340 -13.36 -12.78 -8.50
C PHE A 340 -14.79 -13.17 -8.89
N ASP A 341 -15.57 -12.21 -9.39
CA ASP A 341 -17.00 -12.40 -9.72
C ASP A 341 -17.22 -13.46 -10.82
N ASN A 342 -16.25 -13.64 -11.72
CA ASN A 342 -16.24 -14.67 -12.74
C ASN A 342 -15.88 -16.07 -12.22
N GLY A 343 -15.61 -16.21 -10.93
CA GLY A 343 -15.23 -17.47 -10.28
C GLY A 343 -13.74 -17.78 -10.28
N ASN A 344 -12.91 -17.02 -11.00
CA ASN A 344 -11.46 -17.19 -11.00
C ASN A 344 -10.88 -16.90 -9.60
N LEU A 345 -9.73 -17.51 -9.31
CA LEU A 345 -8.95 -17.28 -8.12
C LEU A 345 -7.65 -16.57 -8.47
N SER A 346 -7.19 -15.68 -7.59
CA SER A 346 -5.87 -15.04 -7.75
C SER A 346 -4.75 -16.06 -7.69
N LEU A 347 -3.60 -15.71 -8.26
CA LEU A 347 -2.36 -16.46 -8.09
C LEU A 347 -1.82 -16.30 -6.68
N ILE A 348 -1.01 -17.27 -6.27
CA ILE A 348 -0.18 -17.24 -5.06
C ILE A 348 1.31 -17.25 -5.46
N ASN A 349 2.21 -16.93 -4.55
CA ASN A 349 3.64 -16.76 -4.84
C ASN A 349 4.26 -17.97 -5.59
N SER A 350 3.90 -19.21 -5.25
CA SER A 350 4.42 -20.41 -5.91
C SER A 350 4.05 -20.53 -7.40
N GLU A 351 3.01 -19.82 -7.84
CA GLU A 351 2.51 -19.83 -9.23
C GLU A 351 3.08 -18.69 -10.09
N TYR A 352 3.86 -17.80 -9.49
CA TYR A 352 4.47 -16.67 -10.22
C TYR A 352 5.60 -17.09 -11.16
N ASN A 353 6.08 -18.34 -11.07
CA ASN A 353 7.16 -18.90 -11.89
C ASN A 353 8.45 -18.04 -11.88
N THR A 354 8.64 -17.26 -10.84
CA THR A 354 9.76 -16.31 -10.71
C THR A 354 11.11 -17.03 -10.74
N ASN A 355 11.20 -18.20 -10.12
CA ASN A 355 12.44 -18.99 -10.02
C ASN A 355 13.00 -19.47 -11.36
N GLN A 356 12.24 -19.41 -12.45
CA GLN A 356 12.74 -19.75 -13.78
C GLN A 356 13.72 -18.71 -14.34
N GLN A 357 13.61 -17.45 -13.92
CA GLN A 357 14.39 -16.32 -14.44
C GLN A 357 15.18 -15.60 -13.34
N PHE A 358 14.85 -15.82 -12.10
CA PHE A 358 15.41 -15.14 -10.95
C PHE A 358 15.87 -16.15 -9.90
N LYS A 359 16.97 -15.81 -9.24
CA LYS A 359 17.44 -16.48 -8.02
C LYS A 359 16.77 -15.81 -6.82
N GLU A 360 16.17 -16.61 -5.93
CA GLU A 360 15.69 -16.16 -4.63
C GLU A 360 16.87 -15.83 -3.72
N LEU A 361 16.92 -14.59 -3.22
CA LEU A 361 17.91 -14.13 -2.25
C LEU A 361 17.35 -14.09 -0.83
N ILE A 362 16.09 -13.66 -0.70
CA ILE A 362 15.38 -13.57 0.57
C ILE A 362 13.96 -14.12 0.38
N ARG A 363 13.53 -14.94 1.34
CA ARG A 363 12.12 -15.29 1.58
C ARG A 363 11.85 -15.16 3.07
N TYR A 364 10.89 -14.32 3.46
CA TYR A 364 10.57 -14.07 4.85
C TYR A 364 9.09 -13.73 5.04
N PRO A 365 8.44 -14.17 6.13
CA PRO A 365 7.05 -13.78 6.44
C PRO A 365 6.91 -12.26 6.56
N ASP A 366 5.72 -11.74 6.26
CA ASP A 366 5.41 -10.32 6.47
C ASP A 366 5.68 -9.92 7.93
N ILE A 367 6.62 -9.00 8.09
CA ILE A 367 7.06 -8.55 9.42
C ILE A 367 5.96 -7.88 10.24
N SER A 368 4.90 -7.36 9.60
CA SER A 368 3.79 -6.72 10.31
C SER A 368 2.99 -7.70 11.18
N HIS A 369 3.04 -8.99 10.89
CA HIS A 369 2.29 -10.03 11.57
C HIS A 369 3.10 -10.83 12.61
N LEU A 370 4.44 -10.79 12.54
CA LEU A 370 5.32 -11.65 13.35
C LEU A 370 5.17 -11.49 14.86
N LEU A 371 4.78 -10.33 15.36
CA LEU A 371 4.74 -10.00 16.78
C LEU A 371 3.33 -9.74 17.32
N TYR A 372 2.27 -9.97 16.52
CA TYR A 372 0.89 -9.74 16.95
C TYR A 372 0.38 -10.78 17.95
N GLU A 373 0.98 -11.96 18.03
CA GLU A 373 0.54 -13.06 18.89
C GLU A 373 1.56 -13.33 20.00
N ASN A 374 1.42 -12.66 21.15
CA ASN A 374 2.07 -13.01 22.44
C ASN A 374 3.60 -13.19 22.39
N ASN A 375 4.33 -12.39 21.62
CA ASN A 375 5.78 -12.52 21.42
C ASN A 375 6.24 -13.87 20.82
N LYS A 376 5.33 -14.61 20.21
CA LYS A 376 5.67 -15.82 19.46
C LYS A 376 5.71 -15.51 17.98
N ILE A 377 6.74 -16.00 17.30
CA ILE A 377 6.78 -16.01 15.85
C ILE A 377 5.69 -16.98 15.40
N ASN A 378 4.64 -16.46 14.75
CA ASN A 378 3.67 -17.29 14.08
C ASN A 378 4.23 -17.62 12.70
N LEU A 379 4.54 -18.90 12.47
CA LEU A 379 5.03 -19.38 11.18
C LEU A 379 3.90 -19.65 10.18
N ASP A 380 2.66 -19.69 10.64
CA ASP A 380 1.47 -19.85 9.79
C ASP A 380 1.05 -18.51 9.17
N GLN A 381 2.01 -17.78 8.63
CA GLN A 381 1.77 -16.53 7.92
C GLN A 381 1.40 -16.82 6.47
N ASP A 382 0.46 -16.03 5.95
CA ASP A 382 0.01 -16.14 4.56
C ASP A 382 0.78 -15.21 3.62
N ILE A 383 1.19 -14.02 4.10
CA ILE A 383 1.91 -13.07 3.27
C ILE A 383 3.40 -13.19 3.52
N PHE A 384 4.16 -13.33 2.44
CA PHE A 384 5.61 -13.38 2.45
C PHE A 384 6.19 -12.31 1.53
N PHE A 385 7.34 -11.75 1.91
CA PHE A 385 8.13 -10.94 1.01
C PHE A 385 9.35 -11.71 0.51
N TYR A 386 9.71 -11.39 -0.70
CA TYR A 386 10.84 -11.96 -1.42
C TYR A 386 11.73 -10.85 -1.97
N ILE A 387 13.01 -11.13 -2.04
CA ILE A 387 13.93 -10.43 -2.93
C ILE A 387 14.47 -11.47 -3.90
N TYR A 388 14.35 -11.16 -5.17
CA TYR A 388 14.87 -11.95 -6.26
C TYR A 388 15.94 -11.15 -7.02
N GLU A 389 16.95 -11.85 -7.55
CA GLU A 389 17.96 -11.31 -8.46
C GLU A 389 17.88 -12.04 -9.79
N LYS A 390 17.92 -11.30 -10.91
CA LYS A 390 17.92 -11.86 -12.26
C LYS A 390 19.16 -12.71 -12.48
N ASN A 391 18.97 -13.92 -13.04
CA ASN A 391 20.04 -14.87 -13.36
C ASN A 391 21.00 -14.32 -14.42
#